data_9fc8907aa7a7dc84687cb26a12309dd5
#
_entry.id   9fc8907aa7a7dc84687cb26a12309dd5
#
_cell.length_a   1.000
_cell.length_b   1.000
_cell.length_c   1.000
_cell.angle_alpha   90.00
_cell.angle_beta   90.00
_cell.angle_gamma   90.00
#
_symmetry.space_group_name_H-M   'P 1'
#
loop_
_entity.id
_entity.type
_entity.pdbx_description
1 polymer ?
#
loop_
_entity_poly.entity_id
_entity_poly.type
_entity_poly.pdbx_seq_one_letter_code
_entity_poly.pdbx_strand_id
1 'polypeptide(L)'
;MKNKQLLGGVAALVLVCAVFFGLWTATRPEAQQGAKALTVEVVHKNGEAKTFDFRTDAEYLSDALMEQKIVEDNQTAYGLYILTADGETADESNQEWWCLTKGGEVHMSGASETVIADGDAYELTLTVGYDF
;
A
#
# COMPACT_ATOMS: atom_id res chain seq x y z
N MET A 1 42.87 -20.32 9.11
CA MET A 1 42.89 -19.11 8.30
C MET A 1 41.58 -18.87 7.55
N LYS A 2 41.10 -19.84 6.78
CA LYS A 2 39.86 -19.70 6.05
C LYS A 2 38.64 -19.46 6.97
N ASN A 3 38.64 -20.10 8.13
CA ASN A 3 37.54 -19.97 9.09
C ASN A 3 37.47 -18.59 9.73
N LYS A 4 38.57 -17.90 9.92
CA LYS A 4 38.60 -16.53 10.46
C LYS A 4 38.06 -15.53 9.47
N GLN A 5 38.29 -15.69 8.18
CA GLN A 5 37.76 -14.84 7.14
C GLN A 5 36.26 -15.03 6.96
N LEU A 6 35.77 -16.27 7.06
CA LEU A 6 34.35 -16.57 7.03
C LEU A 6 33.63 -15.98 8.21
N LEU A 7 34.18 -16.10 9.41
CA LEU A 7 33.60 -15.52 10.63
C LEU A 7 33.54 -14.00 10.57
N GLY A 8 34.59 -13.36 10.04
CA GLY A 8 34.61 -11.91 9.85
C GLY A 8 33.57 -11.43 8.85
N GLY A 9 33.37 -12.15 7.75
CA GLY A 9 32.37 -11.82 6.75
C GLY A 9 30.95 -11.98 7.26
N VAL A 10 30.68 -13.05 8.01
CA VAL A 10 29.36 -13.29 8.61
C VAL A 10 29.06 -12.25 9.70
N ALA A 11 30.04 -11.92 10.54
CA ALA A 11 29.86 -10.88 11.56
C ALA A 11 29.58 -9.50 10.95
N ALA A 12 30.27 -9.15 9.85
CA ALA A 12 30.03 -7.90 9.15
C ALA A 12 28.62 -7.86 8.55
N LEU A 13 28.15 -8.96 7.97
CA LEU A 13 26.81 -9.06 7.42
C LEU A 13 25.73 -8.89 8.49
N VAL A 14 25.88 -9.54 9.62
CA VAL A 14 24.95 -9.43 10.75
C VAL A 14 24.90 -8.01 11.28
N LEU A 15 26.03 -7.33 11.39
CA LEU A 15 26.09 -5.94 11.83
C LEU A 15 25.37 -4.99 10.86
N VAL A 16 25.55 -5.17 9.56
CA VAL A 16 24.85 -4.38 8.55
C VAL A 16 23.34 -4.57 8.65
N CYS A 17 22.87 -5.80 8.79
CA CYS A 17 21.46 -6.10 8.96
C CYS A 17 20.89 -5.49 10.24
N ALA A 18 21.63 -5.55 11.35
CA ALA A 18 21.20 -4.98 12.62
C ALA A 18 21.09 -3.44 12.54
N VAL A 19 22.03 -2.77 11.88
CA VAL A 19 21.99 -1.32 11.68
C VAL A 19 20.80 -0.93 10.80
N PHE A 20 20.56 -1.67 9.74
CA PHE A 20 19.43 -1.42 8.84
C PHE A 20 18.09 -1.57 9.57
N PHE A 21 17.96 -2.64 10.34
CA PHE A 21 16.76 -2.89 11.14
C PHE A 21 16.58 -1.84 12.23
N GLY A 22 17.65 -1.44 12.90
CA GLY A 22 17.62 -0.40 13.93
C GLY A 22 17.21 0.97 13.38
N LEU A 23 17.75 1.36 12.22
CA LEU A 23 17.39 2.60 11.55
C LEU A 23 15.92 2.59 11.15
N TRP A 24 15.44 1.48 10.62
CA TRP A 24 14.06 1.34 10.21
C TRP A 24 13.09 1.44 11.38
N THR A 25 13.39 0.80 12.52
CA THR A 25 12.55 0.87 13.72
C THR A 25 12.64 2.21 14.42
N ALA A 26 13.80 2.88 14.39
CA ALA A 26 13.99 4.18 15.05
C ALA A 26 13.27 5.31 14.30
N THR A 27 13.25 5.28 12.96
CA THR A 27 12.62 6.33 12.17
C THR A 27 11.11 6.15 12.01
N ARG A 28 10.64 4.92 12.08
CA ARG A 28 9.26 4.55 11.79
C ARG A 28 8.24 5.15 12.78
N PRO A 29 8.40 5.04 14.10
CA PRO A 29 7.41 5.57 15.04
C PRO A 29 7.40 7.10 15.14
N GLU A 30 8.52 7.73 14.83
CA GLU A 30 8.65 9.19 14.95
C GLU A 30 8.23 9.94 13.70
N ALA A 31 8.44 9.33 12.53
CA ALA A 31 8.16 9.95 11.24
C ALA A 31 6.70 9.82 10.82
N GLN A 32 5.97 8.86 11.37
CA GLN A 32 4.60 8.57 10.97
C GLN A 32 3.67 8.66 12.16
N GLN A 33 2.61 9.43 12.00
CA GLN A 33 1.55 9.53 12.99
C GLN A 33 0.43 8.58 12.62
N GLY A 34 -0.22 8.01 13.61
CA GLY A 34 -1.35 7.12 13.43
C GLY A 34 -1.19 5.80 14.15
N ALA A 35 -2.33 5.24 14.56
CA ALA A 35 -2.39 4.00 15.33
C ALA A 35 -2.38 2.74 14.46
N LYS A 36 -2.79 2.85 13.19
CA LYS A 36 -2.93 1.72 12.29
C LYS A 36 -1.85 1.75 11.22
N ALA A 37 -1.11 0.66 11.08
CA ALA A 37 -0.16 0.47 9.99
C ALA A 37 -0.87 -0.20 8.82
N LEU A 38 -0.79 0.40 7.64
CA LEU A 38 -1.42 -0.11 6.43
C LEU A 38 -0.40 -0.27 5.32
N THR A 39 -0.67 -1.23 4.45
CA THR A 39 0.06 -1.42 3.21
C THR A 39 -0.94 -1.35 2.06
N VAL A 40 -0.64 -0.54 1.06
CA VAL A 40 -1.44 -0.44 -0.16
C VAL A 40 -0.53 -0.62 -1.36
N GLU A 41 -0.82 -1.62 -2.17
CA GLU A 41 -0.11 -1.87 -3.42
C GLU A 41 -0.96 -1.37 -4.59
N VAL A 42 -0.39 -0.51 -5.41
CA VAL A 42 -1.05 -0.02 -6.64
C VAL A 42 -0.39 -0.71 -7.83
N VAL A 43 -1.17 -1.48 -8.58
CA VAL A 43 -0.70 -2.18 -9.77
C VAL A 43 -1.26 -1.47 -11.00
N HIS A 44 -0.36 -0.90 -11.78
CA HIS A 44 -0.69 -0.13 -12.99
C HIS A 44 -1.02 -1.04 -14.17
N LYS A 45 -1.62 -0.46 -15.21
CA LYS A 45 -2.01 -1.18 -16.42
C LYS A 45 -0.84 -1.91 -17.08
N ASN A 46 0.36 -1.33 -17.03
CA ASN A 46 1.57 -1.93 -17.60
C ASN A 46 2.17 -3.06 -16.74
N GLY A 47 1.56 -3.35 -15.59
CA GLY A 47 2.04 -4.36 -14.65
C GLY A 47 3.02 -3.85 -13.60
N GLU A 48 3.41 -2.58 -13.66
CA GLU A 48 4.26 -1.99 -12.62
C GLU A 48 3.48 -1.83 -11.32
N ALA A 49 4.09 -2.22 -10.21
CA ALA A 49 3.47 -2.14 -8.90
C ALA A 49 4.27 -1.20 -8.01
N LYS A 50 3.55 -0.39 -7.24
CA LYS A 50 4.14 0.48 -6.23
C LYS A 50 3.46 0.21 -4.90
N THR A 51 4.26 -0.03 -3.87
CA THR A 51 3.77 -0.31 -2.52
C THR A 51 3.91 0.92 -1.64
N PHE A 52 2.84 1.25 -0.95
CA PHE A 52 2.79 2.34 0.02
C PHE A 52 2.62 1.74 1.41
N ASP A 53 3.59 1.98 2.29
CA ASP A 53 3.51 1.61 3.69
C ASP A 53 3.38 2.87 4.51
N PHE A 54 2.32 2.98 5.31
CA PHE A 54 2.05 4.18 6.09
C PHE A 54 1.25 3.86 7.33
N ARG A 55 1.13 4.86 8.22
CA ARG A 55 0.29 4.78 9.40
C ARG A 55 -0.77 5.86 9.34
N THR A 56 -1.96 5.56 9.88
CA THR A 56 -3.09 6.48 9.82
C THR A 56 -3.98 6.30 11.06
N ASP A 57 -4.66 7.37 11.44
CA ASP A 57 -5.74 7.35 12.42
C ASP A 57 -7.12 7.25 11.75
N ALA A 58 -7.18 7.22 10.43
CA ALA A 58 -8.44 7.14 9.70
C ALA A 58 -9.21 5.87 10.07
N GLU A 59 -10.52 5.98 10.11
CA GLU A 59 -11.40 4.84 10.36
C GLU A 59 -11.68 4.06 9.07
N TYR A 60 -11.80 4.77 7.94
CA TYR A 60 -12.16 4.18 6.65
C TYR A 60 -11.00 4.25 5.66
N LEU A 61 -10.95 3.25 4.79
CA LEU A 61 -9.89 3.14 3.78
C LEU A 61 -9.87 4.34 2.83
N SER A 62 -11.03 4.87 2.44
CA SER A 62 -11.10 6.04 1.55
C SER A 62 -10.36 7.24 2.14
N ASP A 63 -10.55 7.50 3.42
CA ASP A 63 -9.88 8.63 4.10
C ASP A 63 -8.37 8.43 4.16
N ALA A 64 -7.93 7.21 4.43
CA ALA A 64 -6.50 6.87 4.44
C ALA A 64 -5.86 7.04 3.07
N LEU A 65 -6.54 6.59 2.01
CA LEU A 65 -6.04 6.72 0.64
C LEU A 65 -5.94 8.18 0.19
N MET A 66 -6.93 9.00 0.54
CA MET A 66 -6.91 10.43 0.23
C MET A 66 -5.87 11.19 1.05
N GLU A 67 -5.72 10.86 2.32
CA GLU A 67 -4.74 11.45 3.22
C GLU A 67 -3.32 11.25 2.70
N GLN A 68 -3.01 10.07 2.19
CA GLN A 68 -1.72 9.74 1.61
C GLN A 68 -1.58 10.15 0.14
N LYS A 69 -2.62 10.71 -0.44
CA LYS A 69 -2.66 11.12 -1.85
C LYS A 69 -2.38 9.96 -2.82
N ILE A 70 -2.74 8.76 -2.42
CA ILE A 70 -2.66 7.57 -3.28
C ILE A 70 -3.74 7.65 -4.35
N VAL A 71 -4.93 8.13 -3.98
CA VAL A 71 -6.04 8.35 -4.90
C VAL A 71 -6.46 9.82 -4.88
N GLU A 72 -7.06 10.27 -5.97
CA GLU A 72 -7.62 11.62 -6.04
C GLU A 72 -9.00 11.65 -5.40
N ASP A 73 -9.36 12.82 -4.86
CA ASP A 73 -10.67 13.04 -4.26
C ASP A 73 -11.74 13.10 -5.36
N ASN A 74 -12.50 12.03 -5.46
CA ASN A 74 -13.61 11.91 -6.41
C ASN A 74 -14.85 11.41 -5.68
N GLN A 75 -15.42 12.26 -4.84
CA GLN A 75 -16.60 11.92 -4.06
C GLN A 75 -17.84 11.90 -4.93
N THR A 76 -18.63 10.83 -4.78
CA THR A 76 -19.90 10.66 -5.45
C THR A 76 -21.03 10.53 -4.42
N ALA A 77 -22.27 10.43 -4.87
CA ALA A 77 -23.42 10.19 -4.00
C ALA A 77 -23.29 8.87 -3.23
N TYR A 78 -22.47 7.95 -3.72
CA TYR A 78 -22.24 6.62 -3.12
C TYR A 78 -20.91 6.51 -2.39
N GLY A 79 -20.22 7.63 -2.18
CA GLY A 79 -18.91 7.68 -1.55
C GLY A 79 -17.78 7.92 -2.55
N LEU A 80 -16.56 7.59 -2.14
CA LEU A 80 -15.37 7.78 -2.99
C LEU A 80 -15.38 6.78 -4.14
N TYR A 81 -15.31 7.30 -5.35
CA TYR A 81 -15.07 6.49 -6.55
C TYR A 81 -13.60 6.59 -6.93
N ILE A 82 -12.90 5.46 -6.94
CA ILE A 82 -11.47 5.42 -7.28
C ILE A 82 -11.33 5.39 -8.79
N LEU A 83 -11.08 6.56 -9.38
CA LEU A 83 -10.83 6.71 -10.80
C LEU A 83 -9.34 6.84 -11.10
N THR A 84 -8.61 7.52 -10.23
CA THR A 84 -7.18 7.77 -10.38
C THR A 84 -6.44 7.29 -9.13
N ALA A 85 -5.46 6.41 -9.31
CA ALA A 85 -4.58 5.93 -8.26
C ALA A 85 -3.13 6.03 -8.72
N ASP A 86 -2.26 6.54 -7.83
CA ASP A 86 -0.83 6.76 -8.11
C ASP A 86 -0.60 7.44 -9.48
N GLY A 87 -1.41 8.45 -9.75
CA GLY A 87 -1.30 9.26 -10.97
C GLY A 87 -1.86 8.63 -12.24
N GLU A 88 -2.38 7.40 -12.18
CA GLU A 88 -2.97 6.74 -13.35
C GLU A 88 -4.49 6.78 -13.29
N THR A 89 -5.12 7.35 -14.32
CA THR A 89 -6.57 7.44 -14.44
C THR A 89 -7.11 6.30 -15.30
N ALA A 90 -8.11 5.60 -14.77
CA ALA A 90 -8.80 4.55 -15.51
C ALA A 90 -9.61 5.15 -16.67
N ASP A 91 -9.50 4.56 -17.83
CA ASP A 91 -10.27 4.97 -19.02
C ASP A 91 -11.57 4.14 -19.07
N GLU A 92 -12.64 4.74 -18.60
CA GLU A 92 -13.94 4.07 -18.55
C GLU A 92 -14.47 3.69 -19.95
N SER A 93 -14.12 4.47 -20.98
CA SER A 93 -14.49 4.16 -22.35
C SER A 93 -13.82 2.88 -22.85
N ASN A 94 -12.71 2.47 -22.23
CA ASN A 94 -11.99 1.23 -22.50
C ASN A 94 -12.29 0.16 -21.46
N GLN A 95 -13.33 0.33 -20.66
CA GLN A 95 -13.73 -0.58 -19.56
C GLN A 95 -12.62 -0.77 -18.52
N GLU A 96 -11.81 0.26 -18.29
CA GLU A 96 -10.80 0.24 -17.23
C GLU A 96 -11.42 0.66 -15.92
N TRP A 97 -10.97 0.02 -14.84
CA TRP A 97 -11.41 0.34 -13.49
C TRP A 97 -10.38 -0.14 -12.47
N TRP A 98 -10.37 0.50 -11.31
CA TRP A 98 -9.49 0.10 -10.22
C TRP A 98 -10.19 -0.94 -9.35
N CYS A 99 -9.63 -2.15 -9.34
CA CYS A 99 -10.15 -3.25 -8.53
C CYS A 99 -9.51 -3.21 -7.14
N LEU A 100 -10.35 -3.09 -6.13
CA LEU A 100 -9.89 -3.13 -4.74
C LEU A 100 -9.91 -4.57 -4.25
N THR A 101 -8.76 -5.05 -3.79
CA THR A 101 -8.62 -6.37 -3.19
C THR A 101 -7.99 -6.24 -1.81
N LYS A 102 -8.22 -7.22 -0.97
CA LYS A 102 -7.61 -7.33 0.36
C LYS A 102 -6.98 -8.72 0.46
N GLY A 103 -5.64 -8.76 0.51
CA GLY A 103 -4.92 -10.04 0.53
C GLY A 103 -5.17 -10.91 -0.71
N GLY A 104 -5.39 -10.26 -1.87
CA GLY A 104 -5.66 -10.92 -3.13
C GLY A 104 -7.13 -11.26 -3.39
N GLU A 105 -8.02 -11.07 -2.42
CA GLU A 105 -9.46 -11.33 -2.59
C GLU A 105 -10.20 -10.05 -2.93
N VAL A 106 -11.16 -10.13 -3.88
CA VAL A 106 -11.95 -8.98 -4.28
C VAL A 106 -12.76 -8.47 -3.08
N HIS A 107 -12.62 -7.18 -2.80
CA HIS A 107 -13.33 -6.52 -1.72
C HIS A 107 -14.63 -5.94 -2.27
N MET A 108 -15.74 -6.50 -1.84
CA MET A 108 -17.05 -6.14 -2.40
C MET A 108 -17.59 -4.80 -1.93
N SER A 109 -17.10 -4.30 -0.80
CA SER A 109 -17.48 -2.98 -0.28
C SER A 109 -16.58 -1.91 -0.86
N GLY A 110 -17.10 -0.69 -1.03
CA GLY A 110 -16.32 0.45 -1.46
C GLY A 110 -15.33 0.90 -0.37
N ALA A 111 -14.32 1.68 -0.77
CA ALA A 111 -13.31 2.19 0.17
C ALA A 111 -13.94 3.04 1.27
N SER A 112 -15.03 3.77 0.97
CA SER A 112 -15.74 4.61 1.94
C SER A 112 -16.49 3.81 3.01
N GLU A 113 -16.74 2.53 2.76
CA GLU A 113 -17.44 1.63 3.67
C GLU A 113 -16.50 0.63 4.35
N THR A 114 -15.23 0.64 3.98
CA THR A 114 -14.24 -0.30 4.49
C THR A 114 -13.60 0.25 5.75
N VAL A 115 -13.89 -0.38 6.89
CA VAL A 115 -13.23 -0.08 8.16
C VAL A 115 -11.87 -0.74 8.15
N ILE A 116 -10.83 0.05 8.40
CA ILE A 116 -9.44 -0.44 8.38
C ILE A 116 -8.97 -0.81 9.78
N ALA A 117 -8.10 -1.81 9.84
CA ALA A 117 -7.48 -2.28 11.07
C ALA A 117 -5.96 -2.27 10.93
N ASP A 118 -5.27 -2.18 12.06
CA ASP A 118 -3.81 -2.23 12.09
C ASP A 118 -3.29 -3.53 11.45
N GLY A 119 -2.37 -3.39 10.53
CA GLY A 119 -1.78 -4.53 9.81
C GLY A 119 -2.49 -4.93 8.53
N ASP A 120 -3.56 -4.24 8.15
CA ASP A 120 -4.28 -4.56 6.91
C ASP A 120 -3.44 -4.24 5.68
N ALA A 121 -3.61 -5.07 4.66
CA ALA A 121 -2.98 -4.89 3.35
C ALA A 121 -4.04 -4.89 2.26
N TYR A 122 -4.03 -3.88 1.42
CA TYR A 122 -4.97 -3.71 0.32
C TYR A 122 -4.23 -3.55 -0.99
N GLU A 123 -4.87 -3.92 -2.09
CA GLU A 123 -4.34 -3.77 -3.43
C GLU A 123 -5.34 -3.04 -4.31
N LEU A 124 -4.83 -2.13 -5.14
CA LEU A 124 -5.58 -1.46 -6.19
C LEU A 124 -4.95 -1.84 -7.52
N THR A 125 -5.69 -2.59 -8.34
CA THR A 125 -5.20 -3.09 -9.63
C THR A 125 -6.03 -2.51 -10.75
N LEU A 126 -5.38 -1.86 -11.71
CA LEU A 126 -6.08 -1.38 -12.90
C LEU A 126 -6.48 -2.58 -13.75
N THR A 127 -7.78 -2.77 -13.87
CA THR A 127 -8.39 -3.93 -14.52
C THR A 127 -9.13 -3.47 -15.77
N VAL A 128 -9.09 -4.27 -16.81
CA VAL A 128 -9.81 -4.02 -18.06
C VAL A 128 -10.91 -5.06 -18.21
N GLY A 129 -12.13 -4.59 -18.47
CA GLY A 129 -13.29 -5.46 -18.62
C GLY A 129 -14.11 -5.56 -17.34
N TYR A 130 -15.42 -5.73 -17.53
CA TYR A 130 -16.37 -5.82 -16.41
C TYR A 130 -16.85 -7.25 -16.16
N ASP A 131 -16.10 -8.22 -16.65
CA ASP A 131 -16.37 -9.64 -16.42
C ASP A 131 -15.81 -10.07 -15.06
N PHE A 132 -16.66 -10.20 -14.09
CA PHE A 132 -16.29 -10.68 -12.75
C PHE A 132 -17.41 -11.48 -12.08
#